data_a6db670607112376a3c50295f6b81447
#
_entry.id   a6db670607112376a3c50295f6b81447
#
_cell.length_a   1.000
_cell.length_b   1.000
_cell.length_c   1.000
_cell.angle_alpha   90.00
_cell.angle_beta   90.00
_cell.angle_gamma   90.00
#
_symmetry.space_group_name_H-M   'P 1'
#
loop_
_entity.id
_entity.type
_entity.pdbx_description
1 polymer ?
#
loop_
_entity_poly.entity_id
_entity_poly.type
_entity_poly.pdbx_seq_one_letter_code
_entity_poly.pdbx_strand_id
1 'polypeptide(L)'
;RVISMSNNHSYDKGAQGIAATLRFWDDMPDDVVTTGLYAGEADYGNIPIQEKEGVRIAYLAYTETTNGLPTPSDAAANVIYTSQEDVIQQQIELARQQADIVVVGVHWGVEGSHTPTDAQRALGQKIADWGADVIIGTHPHVIQPVELLTAAGTGKTVPIAYSLGNFVSTQAAANNMVGVILTFDITKTT
;
A
#
# COMPACT_ATOMS: atom_id res chain seq x y z
N ARG A 1 11.86 -2.40 9.58
CA ARG A 1 11.09 -1.17 9.21
C ARG A 1 10.53 -1.36 7.81
N VAL A 2 9.32 -0.82 7.52
CA VAL A 2 8.71 -0.90 6.19
C VAL A 2 8.35 0.50 5.72
N ILE A 3 8.63 0.78 4.45
CA ILE A 3 8.35 2.07 3.81
C ILE A 3 7.54 1.82 2.55
N SER A 4 6.30 2.33 2.53
CA SER A 4 5.48 2.41 1.33
C SER A 4 5.95 3.60 0.51
N MET A 5 6.30 3.35 -0.76
CA MET A 5 6.79 4.37 -1.68
C MET A 5 5.79 4.70 -2.79
N SER A 6 4.67 3.98 -2.86
CA SER A 6 3.62 4.21 -3.84
C SER A 6 2.70 5.34 -3.37
N ASN A 7 2.73 6.48 -4.05
CA ASN A 7 1.91 7.65 -3.75
C ASN A 7 1.76 8.53 -5.00
N ASN A 8 0.96 9.60 -4.89
CA ASN A 8 0.69 10.52 -6.00
C ASN A 8 1.93 11.31 -6.50
N HIS A 9 3.02 11.35 -5.72
CA HIS A 9 4.29 12.01 -6.08
C HIS A 9 5.37 11.04 -6.57
N SER A 10 5.07 9.75 -6.64
CA SER A 10 6.07 8.73 -7.01
C SER A 10 6.66 8.94 -8.41
N TYR A 11 5.93 9.61 -9.30
CA TYR A 11 6.35 9.84 -10.70
C TYR A 11 6.73 11.29 -11.02
N ASP A 12 6.85 12.20 -10.04
CA ASP A 12 7.18 13.62 -10.23
C ASP A 12 8.50 13.84 -10.99
N LYS A 13 9.42 12.90 -10.90
CA LYS A 13 10.72 12.92 -11.60
C LYS A 13 10.82 11.81 -12.67
N GLY A 14 9.68 11.26 -13.10
CA GLY A 14 9.61 10.20 -14.11
C GLY A 14 10.33 8.92 -13.71
N ALA A 15 10.54 8.03 -14.68
CA ALA A 15 11.21 6.74 -14.46
C ALA A 15 12.63 6.87 -13.88
N GLN A 16 13.34 7.95 -14.23
CA GLN A 16 14.68 8.20 -13.65
C GLN A 16 14.61 8.49 -12.15
N GLY A 17 13.56 9.18 -11.68
CA GLY A 17 13.31 9.42 -10.27
C GLY A 17 13.06 8.12 -9.51
N ILE A 18 12.20 7.25 -10.04
CA ILE A 18 11.95 5.92 -9.46
C ILE A 18 13.26 5.11 -9.41
N ALA A 19 13.99 5.02 -10.52
CA ALA A 19 15.25 4.27 -10.57
C ALA A 19 16.30 4.81 -9.59
N ALA A 20 16.36 6.13 -9.37
CA ALA A 20 17.24 6.74 -8.37
C ALA A 20 16.79 6.39 -6.93
N THR A 21 15.49 6.42 -6.67
CA THR A 21 14.91 6.05 -5.39
C THR A 21 15.17 4.58 -5.05
N LEU A 22 14.97 3.67 -6.00
CA LEU A 22 15.26 2.24 -5.81
C LEU A 22 16.72 2.03 -5.43
N ARG A 23 17.67 2.60 -6.21
CA ARG A 23 19.12 2.51 -5.87
C ARG A 23 19.45 3.06 -4.49
N PHE A 24 18.84 4.17 -4.09
CA PHE A 24 19.06 4.74 -2.76
C PHE A 24 18.65 3.76 -1.65
N TRP A 25 17.53 3.07 -1.83
CA TRP A 25 17.03 2.12 -0.84
C TRP A 25 17.77 0.77 -0.87
N ASP A 26 18.32 0.36 -2.03
CA ASP A 26 19.17 -0.83 -2.14
C ASP A 26 20.47 -0.71 -1.31
N ASP A 27 20.93 0.53 -1.09
CA ASP A 27 22.11 0.81 -0.25
C ASP A 27 21.77 0.88 1.26
N MET A 28 20.50 0.75 1.65
CA MET A 28 20.08 0.79 3.05
C MET A 28 20.26 -0.55 3.75
N PRO A 29 20.33 -0.56 5.10
CA PRO A 29 20.42 -1.81 5.87
C PRO A 29 19.26 -2.76 5.58
N ASP A 30 19.52 -4.07 5.62
CA ASP A 30 18.56 -5.15 5.33
C ASP A 30 17.30 -5.14 6.24
N ASP A 31 17.29 -4.37 7.33
CA ASP A 31 16.13 -4.22 8.20
C ASP A 31 15.08 -3.22 7.65
N VAL A 32 15.39 -2.54 6.54
CA VAL A 32 14.47 -1.63 5.85
C VAL A 32 13.90 -2.32 4.61
N VAL A 33 12.61 -2.60 4.65
CA VAL A 33 11.86 -3.16 3.52
C VAL A 33 11.12 -2.02 2.81
N THR A 34 11.22 -1.97 1.49
CA THR A 34 10.48 -1.00 0.66
C THR A 34 9.48 -1.68 -0.23
N THR A 35 8.39 -1.01 -0.57
CA THR A 35 7.34 -1.54 -1.45
C THR A 35 6.68 -0.44 -2.26
N GLY A 36 6.16 -0.80 -3.45
CA GLY A 36 5.32 0.07 -4.27
C GLY A 36 6.03 0.84 -5.39
N LEU A 37 7.36 0.71 -5.52
CA LEU A 37 8.10 1.12 -6.71
C LEU A 37 8.77 -0.10 -7.36
N TYR A 38 8.82 -0.13 -8.68
CA TYR A 38 9.28 -1.26 -9.46
C TYR A 38 10.27 -0.82 -10.55
N ALA A 39 11.33 -1.58 -10.79
CA ALA A 39 12.26 -1.37 -11.90
C ALA A 39 11.69 -1.79 -13.25
N GLY A 40 10.47 -2.30 -13.28
CA GLY A 40 9.71 -2.70 -14.46
C GLY A 40 8.68 -3.77 -14.12
N GLU A 41 7.86 -4.17 -15.09
CA GLU A 41 6.82 -5.19 -14.87
C GLU A 41 7.39 -6.55 -14.45
N ALA A 42 8.61 -6.87 -14.86
CA ALA A 42 9.28 -8.10 -14.44
C ALA A 42 9.47 -8.20 -12.91
N ASP A 43 9.49 -7.06 -12.21
CA ASP A 43 9.64 -7.01 -10.76
C ASP A 43 8.33 -7.21 -10.00
N TYR A 44 7.18 -7.21 -10.66
CA TYR A 44 5.88 -7.36 -9.98
C TYR A 44 5.75 -8.68 -9.21
N GLY A 45 6.52 -9.71 -9.62
CA GLY A 45 6.60 -10.98 -8.91
C GLY A 45 7.53 -10.98 -7.68
N ASN A 46 8.34 -9.95 -7.49
CA ASN A 46 9.26 -9.83 -6.37
C ASN A 46 8.53 -9.24 -5.15
N ILE A 47 7.89 -10.09 -4.35
CA ILE A 47 7.12 -9.67 -3.20
C ILE A 47 8.05 -9.35 -2.02
N PRO A 48 8.06 -8.10 -1.49
CA PRO A 48 8.83 -7.76 -0.31
C PRO A 48 8.30 -8.48 0.92
N ILE A 49 9.13 -9.31 1.57
CA ILE A 49 8.77 -10.10 2.75
C ILE A 49 9.76 -9.82 3.86
N GLN A 50 9.24 -9.57 5.06
CA GLN A 50 10.02 -9.52 6.29
C GLN A 50 9.63 -10.70 7.17
N GLU A 51 10.62 -11.41 7.71
CA GLU A 51 10.39 -12.39 8.75
C GLU A 51 10.73 -11.80 10.12
N LYS A 52 9.80 -11.90 11.04
CA LYS A 52 10.01 -11.47 12.43
C LYS A 52 9.37 -12.49 13.38
N GLU A 53 10.19 -13.01 14.29
CA GLU A 53 9.75 -13.98 15.30
C GLU A 53 9.02 -15.21 14.69
N GLY A 54 9.49 -15.67 13.53
CA GLY A 54 8.92 -16.81 12.82
C GLY A 54 7.62 -16.51 12.06
N VAL A 55 7.21 -15.24 11.97
CA VAL A 55 6.08 -14.78 11.15
C VAL A 55 6.62 -14.09 9.91
N ARG A 56 6.19 -14.56 8.74
CA ARG A 56 6.52 -13.95 7.43
C ARG A 56 5.42 -12.98 7.05
N ILE A 57 5.78 -11.72 6.83
CA ILE A 57 4.86 -10.65 6.49
C ILE A 57 5.23 -10.09 5.12
N ALA A 58 4.31 -10.17 4.17
CA ALA A 58 4.43 -9.57 2.85
C ALA A 58 3.85 -8.14 2.86
N TYR A 59 4.49 -7.24 2.13
CA TYR A 59 4.06 -5.85 2.01
C TYR A 59 3.87 -5.46 0.56
N LEU A 60 2.69 -4.96 0.23
CA LEU A 60 2.34 -4.47 -1.09
C LEU A 60 1.86 -3.02 -1.01
N ALA A 61 2.07 -2.23 -2.07
CA ALA A 61 1.60 -0.85 -2.08
C ALA A 61 1.21 -0.38 -3.49
N TYR A 62 0.10 0.34 -3.56
CA TYR A 62 -0.54 0.81 -4.80
C TYR A 62 -0.94 2.28 -4.69
N THR A 63 -1.07 2.98 -5.83
CA THR A 63 -1.54 4.36 -5.88
C THR A 63 -2.68 4.55 -6.88
N GLU A 64 -3.63 5.41 -6.56
CA GLU A 64 -4.73 5.73 -7.48
C GLU A 64 -4.28 6.66 -8.60
N THR A 65 -3.32 7.54 -8.33
CA THR A 65 -2.87 8.57 -9.27
C THR A 65 -1.40 8.91 -9.05
N THR A 66 -0.82 9.54 -10.06
CA THR A 66 0.48 10.22 -10.00
C THR A 66 0.34 11.68 -10.47
N ASN A 67 -0.67 12.39 -9.95
CA ASN A 67 -0.93 13.82 -10.22
C ASN A 67 -1.04 14.16 -11.70
N GLY A 68 -1.65 13.27 -12.51
CA GLY A 68 -1.81 13.47 -13.94
C GLY A 68 -0.53 13.24 -14.76
N LEU A 69 0.51 12.67 -14.17
CA LEU A 69 1.73 12.22 -14.82
C LEU A 69 1.72 10.70 -14.96
N PRO A 70 0.93 10.10 -15.87
CA PRO A 70 0.81 8.66 -15.95
C PRO A 70 2.13 8.01 -16.33
N THR A 71 2.40 6.88 -15.72
CA THR A 71 3.56 6.06 -16.11
C THR A 71 3.33 5.52 -17.52
N PRO A 72 4.23 5.76 -18.48
CA PRO A 72 4.14 5.14 -19.80
C PRO A 72 4.16 3.60 -19.70
N SER A 73 3.44 2.93 -20.59
CA SER A 73 3.35 1.46 -20.60
C SER A 73 4.71 0.77 -20.86
N ASP A 74 5.65 1.49 -21.47
CA ASP A 74 7.02 1.03 -21.76
C ASP A 74 8.06 1.59 -20.75
N ALA A 75 7.61 2.21 -19.66
CA ALA A 75 8.51 2.75 -18.65
C ALA A 75 9.36 1.65 -18.01
N ALA A 76 10.68 1.89 -17.99
CA ALA A 76 11.65 1.01 -17.35
C ALA A 76 11.59 1.02 -15.81
N ALA A 77 10.75 1.90 -15.25
CA ALA A 77 10.48 1.95 -13.81
C ALA A 77 9.11 2.60 -13.58
N ASN A 78 8.28 2.03 -12.71
CA ASN A 78 6.88 2.39 -12.59
C ASN A 78 6.28 2.12 -11.18
N VAL A 79 5.01 2.45 -11.05
CA VAL A 79 4.13 2.10 -9.94
C VAL A 79 2.99 1.22 -10.46
N ILE A 80 2.29 0.54 -9.57
CA ILE A 80 1.03 -0.13 -9.90
C ILE A 80 -0.13 0.79 -9.48
N TYR A 81 -0.99 1.09 -10.45
CA TYR A 81 -2.19 1.89 -10.21
C TYR A 81 -3.35 1.03 -9.69
N THR A 82 -4.23 1.63 -8.89
CA THR A 82 -5.44 0.95 -8.39
C THR A 82 -6.38 0.49 -9.51
N SER A 83 -6.26 1.05 -10.71
CA SER A 83 -7.00 0.59 -11.90
C SER A 83 -6.47 -0.72 -12.52
N GLN A 84 -5.27 -1.16 -12.12
CA GLN A 84 -4.66 -2.41 -12.59
C GLN A 84 -5.06 -3.59 -11.67
N GLU A 85 -6.36 -3.79 -11.49
CA GLU A 85 -6.92 -4.73 -10.52
C GLU A 85 -6.40 -6.16 -10.71
N ASP A 86 -6.24 -6.63 -11.95
CA ASP A 86 -5.72 -7.97 -12.25
C ASP A 86 -4.28 -8.15 -11.73
N VAL A 87 -3.44 -7.11 -11.85
CA VAL A 87 -2.05 -7.13 -11.34
C VAL A 87 -2.06 -7.15 -9.81
N ILE A 88 -2.91 -6.33 -9.19
CA ILE A 88 -3.06 -6.27 -7.73
C ILE A 88 -3.50 -7.62 -7.18
N GLN A 89 -4.52 -8.23 -7.79
CA GLN A 89 -5.01 -9.56 -7.40
C GLN A 89 -3.89 -10.60 -7.50
N GLN A 90 -3.18 -10.66 -8.62
CA GLN A 90 -2.07 -11.61 -8.82
C GLN A 90 -0.96 -11.43 -7.77
N GLN A 91 -0.60 -10.19 -7.43
CA GLN A 91 0.40 -9.92 -6.39
C GLN A 91 -0.06 -10.36 -5.00
N ILE A 92 -1.33 -10.10 -4.64
CA ILE A 92 -1.89 -10.51 -3.34
C ILE A 92 -1.94 -12.04 -3.25
N GLU A 93 -2.40 -12.72 -4.29
CA GLU A 93 -2.44 -14.18 -4.35
C GLU A 93 -1.03 -14.79 -4.26
N LEU A 94 -0.04 -14.19 -4.93
CA LEU A 94 1.36 -14.61 -4.84
C LEU A 94 1.93 -14.37 -3.43
N ALA A 95 1.65 -13.23 -2.83
CA ALA A 95 2.04 -12.90 -1.46
C ALA A 95 1.47 -13.90 -0.44
N ARG A 96 0.20 -14.31 -0.60
CA ARG A 96 -0.44 -15.34 0.24
C ARG A 96 0.26 -16.69 0.20
N GLN A 97 0.84 -17.06 -0.94
CA GLN A 97 1.59 -18.30 -1.08
C GLN A 97 2.95 -18.26 -0.36
N GLN A 98 3.48 -17.06 -0.12
CA GLN A 98 4.83 -16.85 0.37
C GLN A 98 4.90 -16.36 1.82
N ALA A 99 3.80 -15.82 2.37
CA ALA A 99 3.79 -15.19 3.69
C ALA A 99 2.59 -15.61 4.55
N ASP A 100 2.77 -15.53 5.86
CA ASP A 100 1.70 -15.77 6.84
C ASP A 100 0.70 -14.61 6.88
N ILE A 101 1.19 -13.38 6.67
CA ILE A 101 0.41 -12.13 6.71
C ILE A 101 0.69 -11.32 5.45
N VAL A 102 -0.36 -10.74 4.86
CA VAL A 102 -0.28 -9.83 3.72
C VAL A 102 -0.83 -8.46 4.11
N VAL A 103 0.04 -7.46 4.12
CA VAL A 103 -0.31 -6.06 4.40
C VAL A 103 -0.33 -5.28 3.08
N VAL A 104 -1.42 -4.59 2.81
CA VAL A 104 -1.60 -3.80 1.58
C VAL A 104 -1.77 -2.33 1.91
N GLY A 105 -0.83 -1.50 1.45
CA GLY A 105 -0.94 -0.04 1.47
C GLY A 105 -1.62 0.47 0.21
N VAL A 106 -2.55 1.43 0.34
CA VAL A 106 -3.19 2.06 -0.83
C VAL A 106 -3.23 3.57 -0.68
N HIS A 107 -2.68 4.29 -1.65
CA HIS A 107 -2.70 5.73 -1.71
C HIS A 107 -3.83 6.20 -2.64
N TRP A 108 -4.97 6.63 -2.06
CA TRP A 108 -6.24 6.78 -2.76
C TRP A 108 -7.19 7.81 -2.15
N GLY A 109 -8.26 8.10 -2.87
CA GLY A 109 -9.39 8.90 -2.37
C GLY A 109 -9.24 10.39 -2.64
N VAL A 110 -9.88 11.22 -1.83
CA VAL A 110 -9.98 12.65 -2.05
C VAL A 110 -9.36 13.41 -0.89
N GLU A 111 -8.42 14.31 -1.19
CA GLU A 111 -7.77 15.18 -0.19
C GLU A 111 -8.81 15.99 0.62
N GLY A 112 -8.62 16.02 1.93
CA GLY A 112 -9.49 16.72 2.88
C GLY A 112 -10.83 16.04 3.17
N SER A 113 -11.18 14.94 2.49
CA SER A 113 -12.43 14.20 2.74
C SER A 113 -12.28 13.22 3.89
N HIS A 114 -13.09 13.35 4.93
CA HIS A 114 -13.20 12.38 6.02
C HIS A 114 -14.06 11.15 5.66
N THR A 115 -14.73 11.18 4.50
CA THR A 115 -15.60 10.10 4.03
C THR A 115 -14.92 9.36 2.89
N PRO A 116 -14.69 8.05 3.01
CA PRO A 116 -14.19 7.24 1.91
C PRO A 116 -15.16 7.27 0.72
N THR A 117 -14.60 7.31 -0.49
CA THR A 117 -15.36 7.20 -1.74
C THR A 117 -15.91 5.78 -1.92
N ASP A 118 -16.90 5.62 -2.78
CA ASP A 118 -17.42 4.30 -3.16
C ASP A 118 -16.32 3.44 -3.84
N ALA A 119 -15.41 4.08 -4.58
CA ALA A 119 -14.26 3.41 -5.20
C ALA A 119 -13.29 2.84 -4.14
N GLN A 120 -12.97 3.62 -3.09
CA GLN A 120 -12.16 3.12 -1.98
C GLN A 120 -12.82 1.92 -1.28
N ARG A 121 -14.14 1.98 -1.03
CA ARG A 121 -14.89 0.88 -0.41
C ARG A 121 -14.92 -0.36 -1.29
N ALA A 122 -15.20 -0.20 -2.58
CA ALA A 122 -15.25 -1.31 -3.52
C ALA A 122 -13.90 -2.01 -3.68
N LEU A 123 -12.81 -1.24 -3.87
CA LEU A 123 -11.47 -1.81 -4.01
C LEU A 123 -10.97 -2.40 -2.67
N GLY A 124 -11.26 -1.76 -1.55
CA GLY A 124 -10.92 -2.29 -0.22
C GLY A 124 -11.55 -3.67 0.02
N GLN A 125 -12.82 -3.86 -0.35
CA GLN A 125 -13.48 -5.16 -0.28
C GLN A 125 -12.80 -6.20 -1.19
N LYS A 126 -12.50 -5.84 -2.45
CA LYS A 126 -11.79 -6.75 -3.38
C LYS A 126 -10.41 -7.16 -2.84
N ILE A 127 -9.63 -6.22 -2.31
CA ILE A 127 -8.31 -6.50 -1.73
C ILE A 127 -8.43 -7.48 -0.54
N ALA A 128 -9.46 -7.31 0.30
CA ALA A 128 -9.75 -8.25 1.37
C ALA A 128 -10.13 -9.65 0.82
N ASP A 129 -10.97 -9.69 -0.21
CA ASP A 129 -11.42 -10.93 -0.85
C ASP A 129 -10.29 -11.69 -1.54
N TRP A 130 -9.30 -10.99 -2.11
CA TRP A 130 -8.10 -11.56 -2.73
C TRP A 130 -7.09 -12.11 -1.72
N GLY A 131 -7.22 -11.77 -0.43
CA GLY A 131 -6.43 -12.41 0.62
C GLY A 131 -5.54 -11.51 1.45
N ALA A 132 -5.71 -10.19 1.40
CA ALA A 132 -5.05 -9.28 2.34
C ALA A 132 -5.51 -9.55 3.78
N ASP A 133 -4.61 -9.33 4.73
CA ASP A 133 -4.88 -9.43 6.17
C ASP A 133 -5.10 -8.07 6.82
N VAL A 134 -4.46 -7.03 6.29
CA VAL A 134 -4.56 -5.64 6.76
C VAL A 134 -4.49 -4.71 5.56
N ILE A 135 -5.37 -3.70 5.54
CA ILE A 135 -5.38 -2.68 4.49
C ILE A 135 -5.17 -1.30 5.14
N ILE A 136 -4.19 -0.54 4.63
CA ILE A 136 -3.81 0.77 5.15
C ILE A 136 -3.90 1.81 4.04
N GLY A 137 -4.87 2.70 4.14
CA GLY A 137 -5.06 3.82 3.22
C GLY A 137 -4.29 5.07 3.62
N THR A 138 -3.90 5.83 2.61
CA THR A 138 -3.24 7.14 2.72
C THR A 138 -3.75 8.06 1.60
N HIS A 139 -3.30 9.29 1.51
CA HIS A 139 -3.62 10.34 0.55
C HIS A 139 -4.60 11.41 1.05
N PRO A 140 -5.75 11.11 1.70
CA PRO A 140 -6.70 12.16 2.08
C PRO A 140 -6.14 13.25 2.99
N HIS A 141 -4.97 13.04 3.60
CA HIS A 141 -4.34 13.95 4.57
C HIS A 141 -5.18 14.23 5.82
N VAL A 142 -6.32 13.59 5.94
CA VAL A 142 -7.21 13.60 7.12
C VAL A 142 -7.57 12.17 7.49
N ILE A 143 -7.98 11.96 8.73
CA ILE A 143 -8.41 10.63 9.19
C ILE A 143 -9.73 10.25 8.51
N GLN A 144 -9.78 9.04 7.98
CA GLN A 144 -11.00 8.37 7.54
C GLN A 144 -11.29 7.17 8.44
N PRO A 145 -12.51 6.58 8.39
CA PRO A 145 -12.89 5.46 9.24
C PRO A 145 -11.91 4.28 9.21
N VAL A 146 -11.85 3.57 10.34
CA VAL A 146 -11.31 2.22 10.45
C VAL A 146 -12.48 1.27 10.56
N GLU A 147 -12.53 0.28 9.69
CA GLU A 147 -13.63 -0.69 9.59
C GLU A 147 -13.08 -2.13 9.61
N LEU A 148 -13.93 -3.09 9.87
CA LEU A 148 -13.64 -4.51 9.77
C LEU A 148 -14.43 -5.08 8.60
N LEU A 149 -13.75 -5.46 7.54
CA LEU A 149 -14.36 -6.12 6.39
C LEU A 149 -14.45 -7.63 6.64
N THR A 150 -15.43 -8.26 6.00
CA THR A 150 -15.49 -9.72 5.95
C THR A 150 -15.13 -10.16 4.54
N ALA A 151 -14.02 -10.88 4.39
CA ALA A 151 -13.56 -11.39 3.11
C ALA A 151 -14.51 -12.47 2.58
N ALA A 152 -14.97 -12.32 1.34
CA ALA A 152 -15.82 -13.29 0.68
C ALA A 152 -15.09 -14.64 0.51
N GLY A 153 -15.82 -15.72 0.63
CA GLY A 153 -15.27 -17.07 0.46
C GLY A 153 -14.53 -17.64 1.66
N THR A 154 -13.86 -16.82 2.48
CA THR A 154 -13.13 -17.28 3.68
C THR A 154 -13.83 -16.92 4.99
N GLY A 155 -14.66 -15.88 4.98
CA GLY A 155 -15.27 -15.31 6.19
C GLY A 155 -14.27 -14.61 7.12
N LYS A 156 -13.02 -14.41 6.68
CA LYS A 156 -11.98 -13.78 7.47
C LYS A 156 -12.29 -12.30 7.71
N THR A 157 -12.03 -11.84 8.94
CA THR A 157 -12.11 -10.41 9.28
C THR A 157 -10.82 -9.71 8.88
N VAL A 158 -10.92 -8.65 8.07
CA VAL A 158 -9.81 -7.86 7.55
C VAL A 158 -9.97 -6.41 8.02
N PRO A 159 -9.10 -5.90 8.90
CA PRO A 159 -9.12 -4.49 9.27
C PRO A 159 -8.66 -3.63 8.09
N ILE A 160 -9.42 -2.56 7.84
CA ILE A 160 -9.10 -1.51 6.89
C ILE A 160 -9.11 -0.16 7.58
N ALA A 161 -8.02 0.60 7.45
CA ALA A 161 -8.00 2.03 7.72
C ALA A 161 -8.01 2.75 6.38
N TYR A 162 -9.09 3.46 6.06
CA TYR A 162 -9.18 4.16 4.77
C TYR A 162 -8.21 5.33 4.63
N SER A 163 -7.88 6.01 5.75
CA SER A 163 -6.77 6.96 5.84
C SER A 163 -6.36 7.16 7.30
N LEU A 164 -5.06 7.14 7.56
CA LEU A 164 -4.49 7.43 8.87
C LEU A 164 -4.27 8.92 9.12
N GLY A 165 -4.54 9.80 8.15
CA GLY A 165 -4.16 11.20 8.19
C GLY A 165 -2.65 11.41 8.06
N ASN A 166 -2.16 12.59 8.46
CA ASN A 166 -0.75 12.93 8.40
C ASN A 166 -0.02 12.54 9.68
N PHE A 167 1.12 11.86 9.56
CA PHE A 167 2.03 11.63 10.69
C PHE A 167 2.97 12.83 10.88
N VAL A 168 3.58 13.29 9.78
CA VAL A 168 4.40 14.52 9.72
C VAL A 168 4.01 15.26 8.44
N SER A 169 3.66 16.54 8.56
CA SER A 169 3.25 17.37 7.42
C SER A 169 3.50 18.83 7.68
N THR A 170 3.69 19.61 6.61
CA THR A 170 3.71 21.07 6.64
C THR A 170 2.34 21.71 6.41
N GLN A 171 1.29 20.90 6.20
CA GLN A 171 -0.08 21.40 6.03
C GLN A 171 -0.60 21.99 7.35
N ALA A 172 -1.09 23.24 7.30
CA ALA A 172 -1.46 24.01 8.49
C ALA A 172 -2.95 23.95 8.85
N ALA A 173 -3.80 23.35 8.02
CA ALA A 173 -5.22 23.18 8.35
C ALA A 173 -5.37 22.22 9.54
N ALA A 174 -6.21 22.57 10.52
CA ALA A 174 -6.32 21.82 11.77
C ALA A 174 -6.61 20.33 11.57
N ASN A 175 -7.48 19.98 10.62
CA ASN A 175 -7.82 18.58 10.32
C ASN A 175 -6.63 17.80 9.73
N ASN A 176 -5.69 18.49 9.07
CA ASN A 176 -4.51 17.89 8.46
C ASN A 176 -3.33 17.76 9.43
N MET A 177 -3.48 18.27 10.66
CA MET A 177 -2.47 18.18 11.73
C MET A 177 -2.70 16.98 12.65
N VAL A 178 -3.74 16.18 12.37
CA VAL A 178 -4.10 15.01 13.18
C VAL A 178 -3.89 13.74 12.36
N GLY A 179 -3.15 12.81 12.94
CA GLY A 179 -2.95 11.46 12.40
C GLY A 179 -3.22 10.40 13.45
N VAL A 180 -3.32 9.16 13.01
CA VAL A 180 -3.53 7.98 13.85
C VAL A 180 -2.39 6.99 13.65
N ILE A 181 -1.97 6.37 14.76
CA ILE A 181 -1.12 5.19 14.74
C ILE A 181 -2.01 3.99 15.09
N LEU A 182 -2.04 3.01 14.20
CA LEU A 182 -2.69 1.72 14.46
C LEU A 182 -1.64 0.70 14.91
N THR A 183 -2.00 -0.10 15.91
CA THR A 183 -1.20 -1.23 16.37
C THR A 183 -2.02 -2.50 16.21
N PHE A 184 -1.36 -3.56 15.75
CA PHE A 184 -1.94 -4.89 15.63
C PHE A 184 -1.07 -5.90 16.36
N ASP A 185 -1.70 -6.73 17.21
CA ASP A 185 -1.04 -7.90 17.77
C ASP A 185 -1.27 -9.08 16.83
N ILE A 186 -0.17 -9.67 16.35
CA ILE A 186 -0.21 -10.83 15.46
C ILE A 186 0.18 -12.05 16.28
N THR A 187 -0.71 -13.03 16.34
CA THR A 187 -0.44 -14.31 17.01
C THR A 187 -0.51 -15.45 16.00
N LYS A 188 0.60 -16.18 15.86
CA LYS A 188 0.63 -17.43 15.10
C LYS A 188 0.31 -18.58 16.05
N THR A 189 -0.86 -19.20 15.88
CA THR A 189 -1.21 -20.44 16.59
C THR A 189 -0.62 -21.61 15.82
N THR A 190 0.15 -22.43 16.51
CA THR A 190 0.70 -23.72 15.98
C THR A 190 -0.35 -24.81 16.00
#